data_db40cdbc6b6aa583bcd98cb333af8947
#
_entry.id   db40cdbc6b6aa583bcd98cb333af8947
#
_cell.length_a   1.000
_cell.length_b   1.000
_cell.length_c   1.000
_cell.angle_alpha   90.00
_cell.angle_beta   90.00
_cell.angle_gamma   90.00
#
_symmetry.space_group_name_H-M   'P 1'
#
loop_
_entity.id
_entity.type
_entity.pdbx_description
1 polymer ?
#
loop_
_entity_poly.entity_id
_entity_poly.type
_entity_poly.pdbx_seq_one_letter_code
_entity_poly.pdbx_strand_id
1 'polypeptide(L)'
;CVKYALDNVSLDIKEGTITAILGLNGAGKTSLLKSIMGFIKPTRGSISVDDQRLSYQLYKKMIYVPDCPTHFPGYRVQDMIDFYKDFYETWDDHKADEMLELFKINRNDYIDSMSKGNIAKVKLVMAFCLNMKYIILDEPFGGIDVFKRKEFVSMMAQYMSDDQALILTTHEIDDIESVVDYVHILNDGRLVASFDAEEMRLHEGKSILDKIREVSFDD
;
A
#
# COMPACT_ATOMS: atom_id res chain seq x y z
N CYS A 1 -0.93 -29.08 14.54
CA CYS A 1 0.11 -28.07 14.25
C CYS A 1 -0.49 -26.68 14.42
N VAL A 2 0.16 -25.82 15.17
CA VAL A 2 -0.22 -24.39 15.23
C VAL A 2 0.37 -23.75 13.96
N LYS A 3 -0.48 -23.24 13.06
CA LYS A 3 -0.02 -22.48 11.89
C LYS A 3 0.06 -21.00 12.30
N TYR A 4 1.24 -20.42 12.23
CA TYR A 4 1.42 -18.99 12.41
C TYR A 4 1.09 -18.26 11.11
N ALA A 5 0.42 -17.10 11.21
CA ALA A 5 0.20 -16.23 10.06
C ALA A 5 1.49 -15.49 9.66
N LEU A 6 2.36 -15.21 10.66
CA LEU A 6 3.69 -14.64 10.50
C LEU A 6 4.62 -15.37 11.47
N ASP A 7 5.77 -15.81 10.99
CA ASP A 7 6.77 -16.55 11.73
C ASP A 7 8.13 -15.86 11.64
N ASN A 8 8.53 -15.19 12.73
CA ASN A 8 9.82 -14.50 12.87
C ASN A 8 10.13 -13.50 11.74
N VAL A 9 9.17 -12.63 11.42
CA VAL A 9 9.33 -11.57 10.42
C VAL A 9 9.94 -10.34 11.08
N SER A 10 11.06 -9.86 10.54
CA SER A 10 11.69 -8.58 10.90
C SER A 10 11.99 -7.80 9.65
N LEU A 11 11.53 -6.57 9.57
CA LEU A 11 11.78 -5.65 8.44
C LEU A 11 11.76 -4.21 8.93
N ASP A 12 12.44 -3.35 8.19
CA ASP A 12 12.46 -1.92 8.38
C ASP A 12 11.87 -1.23 7.15
N ILE A 13 11.08 -0.17 7.39
CA ILE A 13 10.48 0.66 6.34
C ILE A 13 11.04 2.05 6.48
N LYS A 14 11.63 2.56 5.41
CA LYS A 14 12.30 3.86 5.40
C LYS A 14 11.34 4.97 4.96
N GLU A 15 11.50 6.13 5.55
CA GLU A 15 10.84 7.37 5.14
C GLU A 15 11.33 7.80 3.76
N GLY A 16 10.48 8.45 2.98
CA GLY A 16 10.79 8.88 1.61
C GLY A 16 10.83 7.75 0.58
N THR A 17 10.34 6.54 0.92
CA THR A 17 10.48 5.38 0.04
C THR A 17 9.17 4.66 -0.25
N ILE A 18 9.15 3.96 -1.38
CA ILE A 18 8.10 3.02 -1.76
C ILE A 18 8.58 1.60 -1.47
N THR A 19 7.98 0.95 -0.49
CA THR A 19 8.30 -0.41 -0.08
C THR A 19 7.23 -1.38 -0.55
N ALA A 20 7.62 -2.40 -1.33
CA ALA A 20 6.74 -3.48 -1.75
C ALA A 20 6.90 -4.73 -0.88
N ILE A 21 5.77 -5.28 -0.43
CA ILE A 21 5.70 -6.59 0.22
C ILE A 21 5.07 -7.56 -0.77
N LEU A 22 5.90 -8.44 -1.31
CA LEU A 22 5.54 -9.40 -2.34
C LEU A 22 5.26 -10.78 -1.74
N GLY A 23 4.44 -11.56 -2.40
CA GLY A 23 4.16 -12.94 -2.02
C GLY A 23 2.86 -13.45 -2.60
N LEU A 24 2.72 -14.76 -2.66
CA LEU A 24 1.49 -15.39 -3.13
C LEU A 24 0.31 -15.13 -2.20
N ASN A 25 -0.89 -15.46 -2.68
CA ASN A 25 -2.09 -15.41 -1.85
C ASN A 25 -1.95 -16.37 -0.65
N GLY A 26 -2.20 -15.84 0.55
CA GLY A 26 -2.00 -16.60 1.78
C GLY A 26 -0.60 -16.55 2.39
N ALA A 27 0.36 -15.88 1.76
CA ALA A 27 1.74 -15.73 2.28
C ALA A 27 1.84 -14.91 3.59
N GLY A 28 0.76 -14.21 4.00
CA GLY A 28 0.74 -13.43 5.25
C GLY A 28 0.80 -11.91 5.04
N LYS A 29 0.80 -11.40 3.80
CA LYS A 29 0.91 -9.96 3.47
C LYS A 29 -0.09 -9.09 4.24
N THR A 30 -1.39 -9.37 4.10
CA THR A 30 -2.46 -8.63 4.82
C THR A 30 -2.31 -8.76 6.34
N SER A 31 -1.86 -9.91 6.86
CA SER A 31 -1.60 -10.09 8.30
C SER A 31 -0.46 -9.20 8.78
N LEU A 32 0.59 -9.04 7.97
CA LEU A 32 1.69 -8.14 8.24
C LEU A 32 1.23 -6.68 8.28
N LEU A 33 0.50 -6.22 7.25
CA LEU A 33 -0.04 -4.85 7.23
C LEU A 33 -0.99 -4.59 8.41
N LYS A 34 -1.87 -5.53 8.73
CA LYS A 34 -2.75 -5.42 9.90
C LYS A 34 -2.00 -5.41 11.22
N SER A 35 -0.84 -6.09 11.30
CA SER A 35 0.02 -6.03 12.47
C SER A 35 0.73 -4.67 12.58
N ILE A 36 1.24 -4.13 11.47
CA ILE A 36 1.82 -2.77 11.39
C ILE A 36 0.78 -1.74 11.86
N MET A 37 -0.47 -1.88 11.43
CA MET A 37 -1.58 -1.02 11.86
C MET A 37 -2.06 -1.30 13.29
N GLY A 38 -1.51 -2.30 13.98
CA GLY A 38 -1.94 -2.66 15.34
C GLY A 38 -3.32 -3.33 15.44
N PHE A 39 -3.96 -3.68 14.30
CA PHE A 39 -5.22 -4.44 14.29
C PHE A 39 -5.02 -5.88 14.74
N ILE A 40 -3.82 -6.42 14.52
CA ILE A 40 -3.40 -7.74 15.01
C ILE A 40 -2.20 -7.53 15.93
N LYS A 41 -2.34 -7.96 17.18
CA LYS A 41 -1.23 -7.89 18.15
C LYS A 41 -0.29 -9.09 17.92
N PRO A 42 1.02 -8.86 17.74
CA PRO A 42 1.96 -9.96 17.64
C PRO A 42 2.02 -10.77 18.93
N THR A 43 2.12 -12.10 18.81
CA THR A 43 2.30 -13.00 19.97
C THR A 43 3.65 -12.78 20.64
N ARG A 44 4.67 -12.49 19.83
CA ARG A 44 6.05 -12.15 20.29
C ARG A 44 6.61 -11.07 19.39
N GLY A 45 7.63 -10.35 19.87
CA GLY A 45 8.24 -9.24 19.16
C GLY A 45 7.54 -7.92 19.43
N SER A 46 7.93 -6.89 18.70
CA SER A 46 7.40 -5.53 18.85
C SER A 46 7.36 -4.83 17.49
N ILE A 47 6.46 -3.86 17.39
CA ILE A 47 6.34 -2.96 16.25
C ILE A 47 6.55 -1.55 16.77
N SER A 48 7.43 -0.80 16.12
CA SER A 48 7.68 0.61 16.40
C SER A 48 7.50 1.43 15.14
N VAL A 49 7.10 2.67 15.32
CA VAL A 49 6.99 3.68 14.26
C VAL A 49 7.58 4.97 14.81
N ASP A 50 8.51 5.62 14.10
CA ASP A 50 9.28 6.77 14.59
C ASP A 50 9.95 6.44 15.97
N ASP A 51 10.55 5.26 16.12
CA ASP A 51 11.15 4.74 17.37
C ASP A 51 10.19 4.65 18.58
N GLN A 52 8.90 4.83 18.35
CA GLN A 52 7.87 4.74 19.37
C GLN A 52 7.02 3.47 19.19
N ARG A 53 6.60 2.87 20.32
CA ARG A 53 5.62 1.79 20.25
C ARG A 53 4.30 2.29 19.70
N LEU A 54 3.59 1.44 18.94
CA LEU A 54 2.26 1.75 18.41
C LEU A 54 1.35 2.34 19.49
N SER A 55 0.78 3.50 19.19
CA SER A 55 -0.14 4.23 20.05
C SER A 55 -1.22 4.90 19.19
N TYR A 56 -2.33 5.30 19.81
CA TYR A 56 -3.40 5.99 19.10
C TYR A 56 -2.94 7.30 18.43
N GLN A 57 -1.88 7.95 18.94
CA GLN A 57 -1.33 9.18 18.34
C GLN A 57 -0.65 8.92 17.00
N LEU A 58 -0.10 7.71 16.80
CA LEU A 58 0.54 7.34 15.54
C LEU A 58 -0.48 7.12 14.42
N TYR A 59 -1.72 6.73 14.74
CA TYR A 59 -2.79 6.60 13.73
C TYR A 59 -3.16 7.94 13.06
N LYS A 60 -2.83 9.07 13.68
CA LYS A 60 -2.96 10.40 13.04
C LYS A 60 -1.96 10.62 11.90
N LYS A 61 -0.95 9.75 11.79
CA LYS A 61 0.10 9.82 10.77
C LYS A 61 -0.02 8.69 9.73
N MET A 62 -0.99 7.78 9.88
CA MET A 62 -1.07 6.55 9.10
C MET A 62 -2.44 6.40 8.45
N ILE A 63 -2.48 5.97 7.20
CA ILE A 63 -3.70 5.54 6.52
C ILE A 63 -3.52 4.12 6.00
N TYR A 64 -4.54 3.28 6.21
CA TYR A 64 -4.59 1.92 5.68
C TYR A 64 -5.75 1.79 4.69
N VAL A 65 -5.43 1.36 3.48
CA VAL A 65 -6.38 1.09 2.41
C VAL A 65 -6.45 -0.42 2.20
N PRO A 66 -7.49 -1.10 2.71
CA PRO A 66 -7.64 -2.54 2.52
C PRO A 66 -8.08 -2.90 1.11
N ASP A 67 -7.91 -4.17 0.74
CA ASP A 67 -8.40 -4.73 -0.53
C ASP A 67 -9.94 -4.76 -0.64
N CYS A 68 -10.67 -4.66 0.46
CA CYS A 68 -12.13 -4.60 0.46
C CYS A 68 -12.66 -3.17 0.27
N PRO A 69 -13.94 -3.00 -0.14
CA PRO A 69 -14.58 -1.69 -0.19
C PRO A 69 -14.61 -1.00 1.17
N THR A 70 -14.33 0.30 1.19
CA THR A 70 -14.29 1.13 2.42
C THR A 70 -15.29 2.28 2.40
N HIS A 71 -16.04 2.44 1.32
CA HIS A 71 -17.09 3.46 1.22
C HIS A 71 -18.37 3.04 1.92
N PHE A 72 -19.15 4.02 2.34
CA PHE A 72 -20.47 3.78 2.88
C PHE A 72 -21.50 3.56 1.77
N PRO A 73 -22.43 2.60 1.92
CA PRO A 73 -23.48 2.37 0.93
C PRO A 73 -24.26 3.64 0.62
N GLY A 74 -24.51 3.89 -0.66
CA GLY A 74 -25.27 5.05 -1.12
C GLY A 74 -24.48 6.37 -1.16
N TYR A 75 -23.18 6.37 -0.81
CA TYR A 75 -22.37 7.57 -0.86
C TYR A 75 -21.91 7.88 -2.30
N ARG A 76 -21.91 9.17 -2.61
CA ARG A 76 -21.20 9.71 -3.77
C ARG A 76 -19.74 9.94 -3.40
N VAL A 77 -18.91 10.16 -4.41
CA VAL A 77 -17.50 10.55 -4.22
C VAL A 77 -17.39 11.81 -3.35
N GLN A 78 -18.26 12.81 -3.59
CA GLN A 78 -18.29 14.03 -2.78
C GLN A 78 -18.65 13.76 -1.32
N ASP A 79 -19.61 12.89 -1.04
CA ASP A 79 -19.99 12.56 0.34
C ASP A 79 -18.82 11.92 1.10
N MET A 80 -18.00 11.09 0.42
CA MET A 80 -16.78 10.54 1.01
C MET A 80 -15.72 11.62 1.25
N ILE A 81 -15.54 12.55 0.33
CA ILE A 81 -14.60 13.68 0.50
C ILE A 81 -15.03 14.50 1.72
N ASP A 82 -16.30 14.87 1.81
CA ASP A 82 -16.82 15.67 2.93
C ASP A 82 -16.62 14.93 4.26
N PHE A 83 -16.89 13.62 4.27
CA PHE A 83 -16.62 12.78 5.45
C PHE A 83 -15.14 12.83 5.87
N TYR A 84 -14.19 12.69 4.95
CA TYR A 84 -12.78 12.75 5.31
C TYR A 84 -12.35 14.16 5.78
N LYS A 85 -12.87 15.22 5.17
CA LYS A 85 -12.62 16.61 5.58
C LYS A 85 -13.11 16.91 7.00
N ASP A 86 -14.23 16.32 7.40
CA ASP A 86 -14.76 16.50 8.76
C ASP A 86 -13.85 15.88 9.84
N PHE A 87 -13.07 14.87 9.50
CA PHE A 87 -12.21 14.16 10.45
C PHE A 87 -10.72 14.51 10.36
N TYR A 88 -10.26 15.03 9.21
CA TYR A 88 -8.85 15.24 8.94
C TYR A 88 -8.56 16.66 8.45
N GLU A 89 -7.92 17.44 9.29
CA GLU A 89 -7.50 18.81 8.96
C GLU A 89 -6.42 18.86 7.85
N THR A 90 -5.75 17.74 7.61
CA THR A 90 -4.67 17.59 6.61
C THR A 90 -5.18 17.34 5.20
N TRP A 91 -6.51 17.28 4.99
CA TRP A 91 -7.09 17.05 3.67
C TRP A 91 -6.69 18.14 2.67
N ASP A 92 -6.29 17.71 1.47
CA ASP A 92 -5.87 18.58 0.36
C ASP A 92 -6.91 18.56 -0.77
N ASP A 93 -7.71 19.62 -0.85
CA ASP A 93 -8.75 19.77 -1.89
C ASP A 93 -8.14 19.91 -3.30
N HIS A 94 -6.98 20.60 -3.42
CA HIS A 94 -6.34 20.80 -4.71
C HIS A 94 -5.83 19.47 -5.29
N LYS A 95 -5.15 18.69 -4.46
CA LYS A 95 -4.72 17.33 -4.82
C LYS A 95 -5.91 16.44 -5.19
N ALA A 96 -7.03 16.56 -4.47
CA ALA A 96 -8.25 15.82 -4.77
C ALA A 96 -8.83 16.17 -6.15
N ASP A 97 -8.89 17.46 -6.49
CA ASP A 97 -9.35 17.93 -7.80
C ASP A 97 -8.47 17.38 -8.93
N GLU A 98 -7.15 17.51 -8.80
CA GLU A 98 -6.19 17.01 -9.79
C GLU A 98 -6.31 15.49 -9.99
N MET A 99 -6.36 14.73 -8.90
CA MET A 99 -6.47 13.26 -8.98
C MET A 99 -7.80 12.80 -9.56
N LEU A 100 -8.91 13.45 -9.21
CA LEU A 100 -10.24 13.12 -9.75
C LEU A 100 -10.30 13.42 -11.26
N GLU A 101 -9.72 14.54 -11.71
CA GLU A 101 -9.61 14.89 -13.13
C GLU A 101 -8.77 13.86 -13.90
N LEU A 102 -7.58 13.53 -13.37
CA LEU A 102 -6.69 12.52 -13.93
C LEU A 102 -7.39 11.16 -14.09
N PHE A 103 -8.13 10.75 -13.08
CA PHE A 103 -8.87 9.48 -13.06
C PHE A 103 -10.19 9.51 -13.82
N LYS A 104 -10.63 10.69 -14.29
CA LYS A 104 -11.93 10.91 -14.93
C LYS A 104 -13.09 10.46 -14.04
N ILE A 105 -13.03 10.80 -12.75
CA ILE A 105 -14.06 10.48 -11.76
C ILE A 105 -14.86 11.74 -11.46
N ASN A 106 -16.18 11.64 -11.56
CA ASN A 106 -17.06 12.75 -11.22
C ASN A 106 -17.44 12.68 -9.72
N ARG A 107 -17.35 13.82 -9.04
CA ARG A 107 -17.71 13.94 -7.61
C ARG A 107 -19.17 13.54 -7.29
N ASN A 108 -20.07 13.65 -8.28
CA ASN A 108 -21.49 13.31 -8.12
C ASN A 108 -21.82 11.84 -8.37
N ASP A 109 -20.85 11.04 -8.83
CA ASP A 109 -21.07 9.62 -9.10
C ASP A 109 -21.26 8.85 -7.79
N TYR A 110 -22.22 7.93 -7.78
CA TYR A 110 -22.40 6.99 -6.68
C TYR A 110 -21.32 5.92 -6.72
N ILE A 111 -20.59 5.72 -5.63
CA ILE A 111 -19.48 4.80 -5.56
C ILE A 111 -19.93 3.35 -5.79
N ASP A 112 -21.11 2.97 -5.26
CA ASP A 112 -21.69 1.64 -5.46
C ASP A 112 -21.97 1.29 -6.93
N SER A 113 -22.14 2.29 -7.80
CA SER A 113 -22.39 2.09 -9.23
C SER A 113 -21.11 1.99 -10.07
N MET A 114 -19.95 2.21 -9.46
CA MET A 114 -18.67 2.22 -10.16
C MET A 114 -18.12 0.82 -10.43
N SER A 115 -17.25 0.72 -11.45
CA SER A 115 -16.42 -0.47 -11.63
C SER A 115 -15.44 -0.64 -10.46
N LYS A 116 -15.01 -1.87 -10.20
CA LYS A 116 -13.99 -2.16 -9.17
C LYS A 116 -12.74 -1.29 -9.32
N GLY A 117 -12.27 -1.07 -10.56
CA GLY A 117 -11.12 -0.23 -10.85
C GLY A 117 -11.36 1.25 -10.49
N ASN A 118 -12.56 1.78 -10.72
CA ASN A 118 -12.88 3.15 -10.31
C ASN A 118 -13.03 3.28 -8.79
N ILE A 119 -13.59 2.27 -8.11
CA ILE A 119 -13.60 2.22 -6.63
C ILE A 119 -12.17 2.22 -6.07
N ALA A 120 -11.25 1.44 -6.66
CA ALA A 120 -9.84 1.45 -6.28
C ALA A 120 -9.23 2.85 -6.43
N LYS A 121 -9.49 3.55 -7.53
CA LYS A 121 -9.04 4.93 -7.75
C LYS A 121 -9.60 5.90 -6.70
N VAL A 122 -10.90 5.82 -6.39
CA VAL A 122 -11.50 6.64 -5.32
C VAL A 122 -10.81 6.40 -3.99
N LYS A 123 -10.55 5.14 -3.62
CA LYS A 123 -9.82 4.80 -2.39
C LYS A 123 -8.44 5.47 -2.32
N LEU A 124 -7.72 5.53 -3.45
CA LEU A 124 -6.42 6.20 -3.49
C LEU A 124 -6.55 7.72 -3.39
N VAL A 125 -7.50 8.34 -4.09
CA VAL A 125 -7.78 9.77 -3.90
C VAL A 125 -7.95 10.06 -2.41
N MET A 126 -8.79 9.28 -1.72
CA MET A 126 -8.99 9.46 -0.28
C MET A 126 -7.69 9.31 0.52
N ALA A 127 -6.86 8.32 0.19
CA ALA A 127 -5.63 8.06 0.92
C ALA A 127 -4.55 9.13 0.70
N PHE A 128 -4.31 9.54 -0.55
CA PHE A 128 -3.24 10.49 -0.88
C PHE A 128 -3.59 11.93 -0.50
N CYS A 129 -4.87 12.31 -0.56
CA CYS A 129 -5.32 13.66 -0.19
C CYS A 129 -5.30 13.92 1.33
N LEU A 130 -5.15 12.89 2.15
CA LEU A 130 -4.97 13.03 3.60
C LEU A 130 -3.56 13.50 4.00
N ASN A 131 -2.60 13.47 3.10
CA ASN A 131 -1.20 13.84 3.37
C ASN A 131 -0.61 13.15 4.61
N MET A 132 -0.95 11.86 4.82
CA MET A 132 -0.43 11.07 5.93
C MET A 132 1.02 10.70 5.69
N LYS A 133 1.83 10.66 6.77
CA LYS A 133 3.24 10.26 6.71
C LYS A 133 3.41 8.82 6.23
N TYR A 134 2.53 7.91 6.63
CA TYR A 134 2.57 6.48 6.28
C TYR A 134 1.30 6.09 5.52
N ILE A 135 1.46 5.74 4.25
CA ILE A 135 0.38 5.26 3.38
C ILE A 135 0.55 3.77 3.18
N ILE A 136 -0.44 2.98 3.62
CA ILE A 136 -0.37 1.51 3.62
C ILE A 136 -1.50 0.98 2.73
N LEU A 137 -1.14 0.32 1.64
CA LEU A 137 -2.05 -0.16 0.62
C LEU A 137 -2.03 -1.69 0.52
N ASP A 138 -3.16 -2.33 0.71
CA ASP A 138 -3.30 -3.78 0.57
C ASP A 138 -3.88 -4.13 -0.80
N GLU A 139 -3.09 -4.74 -1.68
CA GLU A 139 -3.43 -5.12 -3.05
C GLU A 139 -4.14 -3.97 -3.83
N PRO A 140 -3.52 -2.78 -3.97
CA PRO A 140 -4.20 -1.58 -4.48
C PRO A 140 -4.62 -1.67 -5.97
N PHE A 141 -4.09 -2.65 -6.72
CA PHE A 141 -4.34 -2.82 -8.14
C PHE A 141 -5.54 -3.72 -8.46
N GLY A 142 -6.22 -4.22 -7.44
CA GLY A 142 -7.37 -5.09 -7.58
C GLY A 142 -8.49 -4.48 -8.46
N GLY A 143 -8.77 -5.11 -9.61
CA GLY A 143 -9.79 -4.65 -10.56
C GLY A 143 -9.36 -3.52 -11.50
N ILE A 144 -8.10 -3.08 -11.44
CA ILE A 144 -7.52 -2.14 -12.41
C ILE A 144 -7.02 -2.92 -13.63
N ASP A 145 -7.35 -2.41 -14.81
CA ASP A 145 -6.90 -2.97 -16.09
C ASP A 145 -5.36 -2.95 -16.17
N VAL A 146 -4.77 -4.08 -16.59
CA VAL A 146 -3.30 -4.29 -16.65
C VAL A 146 -2.59 -3.16 -17.41
N PHE A 147 -3.17 -2.68 -18.51
CA PHE A 147 -2.56 -1.61 -19.32
C PHE A 147 -2.54 -0.25 -18.59
N LYS A 148 -3.39 -0.07 -17.59
CA LYS A 148 -3.49 1.16 -16.80
C LYS A 148 -2.73 1.11 -15.48
N ARG A 149 -2.26 -0.05 -15.05
CA ARG A 149 -1.58 -0.21 -13.76
C ARG A 149 -0.28 0.59 -13.69
N LYS A 150 0.53 0.60 -14.76
CA LYS A 150 1.78 1.38 -14.81
C LYS A 150 1.54 2.89 -14.68
N GLU A 151 0.50 3.41 -15.35
CA GLU A 151 0.10 4.80 -15.22
C GLU A 151 -0.30 5.13 -13.77
N PHE A 152 -1.03 4.21 -13.16
CA PHE A 152 -1.49 4.30 -11.79
C PHE A 152 -0.34 4.27 -10.76
N VAL A 153 0.65 3.41 -10.97
CA VAL A 153 1.85 3.31 -10.15
C VAL A 153 2.71 4.57 -10.27
N SER A 154 2.91 5.07 -11.50
CA SER A 154 3.64 6.32 -11.73
C SER A 154 2.97 7.50 -11.05
N MET A 155 1.65 7.52 -11.03
CA MET A 155 0.87 8.55 -10.33
C MET A 155 1.07 8.46 -8.82
N MET A 156 1.06 7.26 -8.22
CA MET A 156 1.33 7.13 -6.77
C MET A 156 2.68 7.73 -6.41
N ALA A 157 3.73 7.45 -7.19
CA ALA A 157 5.06 8.03 -6.99
C ALA A 157 5.05 9.56 -7.16
N GLN A 158 4.29 10.09 -8.11
CA GLN A 158 4.19 11.54 -8.35
C GLN A 158 3.51 12.30 -7.21
N TYR A 159 2.47 11.71 -6.58
CA TYR A 159 1.72 12.36 -5.50
C TYR A 159 2.28 12.09 -4.10
N MET A 160 3.29 11.26 -4.00
CA MET A 160 4.04 11.03 -2.76
C MET A 160 5.03 12.17 -2.52
N SER A 161 5.12 12.64 -1.28
CA SER A 161 6.13 13.61 -0.85
C SER A 161 7.35 12.92 -0.23
N ASP A 162 8.49 13.62 -0.20
CA ASP A 162 9.79 13.08 0.25
C ASP A 162 9.79 12.62 1.72
N ASP A 163 8.87 13.11 2.53
CA ASP A 163 8.70 12.77 3.94
C ASP A 163 7.65 11.66 4.18
N GLN A 164 7.04 11.15 3.11
CA GLN A 164 6.07 10.05 3.20
C GLN A 164 6.75 8.70 2.97
N ALA A 165 6.20 7.65 3.57
CA ALA A 165 6.53 6.27 3.25
C ALA A 165 5.28 5.57 2.70
N LEU A 166 5.41 4.98 1.53
CA LEU A 166 4.38 4.17 0.90
C LEU A 166 4.72 2.69 1.06
N ILE A 167 3.81 1.94 1.65
CA ILE A 167 3.92 0.50 1.81
C ILE A 167 2.80 -0.14 1.03
N LEU A 168 3.12 -1.03 0.11
CA LEU A 168 2.09 -1.73 -0.64
C LEU A 168 2.32 -3.23 -0.67
N THR A 169 1.23 -3.99 -0.66
CA THR A 169 1.29 -5.43 -0.96
C THR A 169 0.80 -5.67 -2.38
N THR A 170 1.45 -6.58 -3.08
CA THR A 170 0.99 -7.04 -4.38
C THR A 170 1.56 -8.41 -4.72
N HIS A 171 0.94 -9.08 -5.67
CA HIS A 171 1.49 -10.23 -6.37
C HIS A 171 1.83 -9.89 -7.84
N GLU A 172 1.58 -8.66 -8.27
CA GLU A 172 1.80 -8.11 -9.62
C GLU A 172 3.09 -7.29 -9.63
N ILE A 173 4.20 -7.92 -9.98
CA ILE A 173 5.55 -7.36 -9.83
C ILE A 173 5.89 -6.41 -10.96
N ASP A 174 5.55 -6.79 -12.19
CA ASP A 174 5.91 -6.05 -13.41
C ASP A 174 5.38 -4.62 -13.41
N ASP A 175 4.30 -4.36 -12.66
CA ASP A 175 3.65 -3.06 -12.60
C ASP A 175 4.39 -2.07 -11.71
N ILE A 176 5.07 -2.55 -10.65
CA ILE A 176 5.70 -1.71 -9.61
C ILE A 176 7.22 -1.59 -9.76
N GLU A 177 7.86 -2.41 -10.60
CA GLU A 177 9.32 -2.54 -10.67
C GLU A 177 10.04 -1.20 -10.90
N SER A 178 9.41 -0.26 -11.61
CA SER A 178 10.03 1.03 -11.96
C SER A 178 10.03 2.08 -10.85
N VAL A 179 9.23 1.88 -9.79
CA VAL A 179 9.02 2.91 -8.74
C VAL A 179 9.34 2.43 -7.33
N VAL A 180 9.57 1.13 -7.16
CA VAL A 180 9.84 0.54 -5.85
C VAL A 180 11.29 0.71 -5.48
N ASP A 181 11.54 1.18 -4.23
CA ASP A 181 12.85 1.34 -3.64
C ASP A 181 13.27 0.08 -2.87
N TYR A 182 12.35 -0.48 -2.06
CA TYR A 182 12.60 -1.65 -1.23
C TYR A 182 11.62 -2.76 -1.50
N VAL A 183 12.13 -3.99 -1.50
CA VAL A 183 11.31 -5.19 -1.71
C VAL A 183 11.50 -6.16 -0.56
N HIS A 184 10.40 -6.64 -0.02
CA HIS A 184 10.32 -7.72 0.96
C HIS A 184 9.50 -8.87 0.38
N ILE A 185 10.07 -10.06 0.28
CA ILE A 185 9.37 -11.24 -0.23
C ILE A 185 8.92 -12.09 0.94
N LEU A 186 7.61 -12.32 1.02
CA LEU A 186 6.98 -13.12 2.05
C LEU A 186 6.51 -14.46 1.47
N ASN A 187 6.89 -15.55 2.10
CA ASN A 187 6.43 -16.89 1.76
C ASN A 187 6.05 -17.66 3.04
N ASP A 188 4.84 -18.27 3.09
CA ASP A 188 4.31 -19.03 4.24
C ASP A 188 4.54 -18.34 5.62
N GLY A 189 4.31 -17.03 5.68
CA GLY A 189 4.46 -16.21 6.87
C GLY A 189 5.90 -15.87 7.25
N ARG A 190 6.89 -16.18 6.42
CA ARG A 190 8.30 -15.87 6.64
C ARG A 190 8.82 -14.88 5.62
N LEU A 191 9.74 -14.03 6.04
CA LEU A 191 10.48 -13.16 5.15
C LEU A 191 11.62 -13.98 4.52
N VAL A 192 11.52 -14.25 3.21
CA VAL A 192 12.50 -15.08 2.48
C VAL A 192 13.55 -14.25 1.77
N ALA A 193 13.24 -12.98 1.42
CA ALA A 193 14.23 -12.04 0.90
C ALA A 193 13.85 -10.60 1.25
N SER A 194 14.87 -9.75 1.35
CA SER A 194 14.76 -8.29 1.50
C SER A 194 15.91 -7.64 0.78
N PHE A 195 15.62 -6.66 -0.07
CA PHE A 195 16.67 -5.98 -0.83
C PHE A 195 16.22 -4.58 -1.27
N ASP A 196 17.21 -3.74 -1.52
CA ASP A 196 17.10 -2.47 -2.22
C ASP A 196 16.99 -2.74 -3.72
N ALA A 197 15.93 -2.27 -4.36
CA ALA A 197 15.66 -2.56 -5.77
C ALA A 197 16.60 -1.82 -6.71
N GLU A 198 17.03 -0.60 -6.33
CA GLU A 198 17.98 0.18 -7.12
C GLU A 198 19.38 -0.42 -7.03
N GLU A 199 19.84 -0.72 -5.81
CA GLU A 199 21.14 -1.35 -5.58
C GLU A 199 21.26 -2.69 -6.32
N MET A 200 20.21 -3.50 -6.27
CA MET A 200 20.15 -4.78 -6.98
C MET A 200 20.26 -4.59 -8.51
N ARG A 201 19.52 -3.64 -9.08
CA ARG A 201 19.56 -3.32 -10.52
C ARG A 201 20.96 -2.86 -10.94
N LEU A 202 21.62 -1.99 -10.15
CA LEU A 202 22.92 -1.42 -10.46
C LEU A 202 24.05 -2.44 -10.32
N HIS A 203 24.05 -3.27 -9.28
CA HIS A 203 25.14 -4.18 -8.96
C HIS A 203 24.97 -5.58 -9.51
N GLU A 204 23.75 -6.11 -9.55
CA GLU A 204 23.49 -7.47 -10.02
C GLU A 204 22.94 -7.51 -11.46
N GLY A 205 22.44 -6.39 -11.99
CA GLY A 205 21.82 -6.34 -13.32
C GLY A 205 20.55 -7.19 -13.42
N LYS A 206 19.90 -7.50 -12.29
CA LYS A 206 18.72 -8.36 -12.20
C LYS A 206 17.45 -7.55 -12.04
N SER A 207 16.35 -8.10 -12.51
CA SER A 207 15.01 -7.62 -12.21
C SER A 207 14.50 -8.17 -10.86
N ILE A 208 13.47 -7.52 -10.30
CA ILE A 208 12.78 -8.05 -9.10
C ILE A 208 12.25 -9.46 -9.39
N LEU A 209 11.75 -9.69 -10.60
CA LEU A 209 11.23 -10.99 -11.03
C LEU A 209 12.33 -12.09 -11.04
N ASP A 210 13.57 -11.75 -11.48
CA ASP A 210 14.69 -12.68 -11.45
C ASP A 210 15.03 -13.09 -10.01
N LYS A 211 15.01 -12.12 -9.08
CA LYS A 211 15.27 -12.39 -7.66
C LYS A 211 14.21 -13.28 -7.02
N ILE A 212 12.96 -13.09 -7.38
CA ILE A 212 11.87 -13.96 -6.90
C ILE A 212 12.04 -15.39 -7.40
N ARG A 213 12.41 -15.56 -8.68
CA ARG A 213 12.67 -16.89 -9.22
C ARG A 213 13.79 -17.61 -8.47
N GLU A 214 14.87 -16.90 -8.13
CA GLU A 214 15.97 -17.49 -7.35
C GLU A 214 15.47 -18.00 -5.98
N VAL A 215 14.71 -17.17 -5.26
CA VAL A 215 14.21 -17.50 -3.92
C VAL A 215 13.12 -18.59 -3.94
N SER A 216 12.37 -18.72 -5.04
CA SER A 216 11.28 -19.72 -5.17
C SER A 216 11.79 -21.11 -5.59
N PHE A 217 13.03 -21.26 -6.02
CA PHE A 217 13.63 -22.52 -6.48
C PHE A 217 14.56 -23.17 -5.44
N ASP A 218 14.77 -22.52 -4.28
CA ASP A 218 15.63 -23.06 -3.20
C ASP A 218 14.85 -23.87 -2.14
N ASP A 219 13.63 -24.39 -2.49
CA ASP A 219 12.82 -25.30 -1.67
C ASP A 219 12.91 -26.76 -2.11
#